data_ee36cca46a3bff9bb6e852a36b717603
#
_entry.id   ee36cca46a3bff9bb6e852a36b717603
#
_cell.length_a   1.000
_cell.length_b   1.000
_cell.length_c   1.000
_cell.angle_alpha   90.00
_cell.angle_beta   90.00
_cell.angle_gamma   90.00
#
_symmetry.space_group_name_H-M   'P 1'
#
loop_
_entity.id
_entity.type
_entity.pdbx_description
1 polymer ?
#
loop_
_entity_poly.entity_id
_entity_poly.type
_entity_poly.pdbx_seq_one_letter_code
_entity_poly.pdbx_strand_id
1 'polypeptide(L)'
;MLALALSAAVAAPVFAQTAEPAKGRTMQQILDASQPSDWRTLDPKNTIYLELARGRVVIELAPQFAPAHVANIRALAHNGYWNGLSINRSQDNYVVQWGDANGEDPAKRKPFGKGVKAKLPAEFSRKSAGLAMTVLPDPDGWAAQAGFAAGFPAARDSEQGNSWLAHCYGTVGAGRDLAADSSNGTELYVVIGQSPRHLDLNITTVGRVIKGMELLSTLPRGTGNLGFYETAAERTPIQAIRLAADVPKAERANLEVLRTDTPLFAALVESRRNRQDDFYKRPAGHINICNVPLPVRDQVAESKAAKKK
;
A
#
# COMPACT_ATOMS: atom_id res chain seq x y z
N MET A 1 -87.28 32.95 0.86
CA MET A 1 -86.45 31.80 0.40
C MET A 1 -85.06 32.34 0.24
N LEU A 2 -84.18 32.08 1.19
CA LEU A 2 -82.75 32.50 1.13
C LEU A 2 -81.92 31.31 0.66
N ALA A 3 -81.21 31.48 -0.47
CA ALA A 3 -80.32 30.46 -0.99
C ALA A 3 -78.88 30.69 -0.44
N LEU A 4 -78.35 29.74 0.34
CA LEU A 4 -76.99 29.71 0.83
C LEU A 4 -76.12 29.09 -0.25
N ALA A 5 -75.17 29.87 -0.78
CA ALA A 5 -74.10 29.37 -1.70
C ALA A 5 -72.95 28.84 -0.85
N LEU A 6 -72.67 27.56 -0.90
CA LEU A 6 -71.49 26.93 -0.35
C LEU A 6 -70.31 27.04 -1.32
N SER A 7 -69.31 27.82 -0.95
CA SER A 7 -68.03 27.88 -1.70
C SER A 7 -67.10 26.80 -1.21
N ALA A 8 -66.84 25.78 -2.01
CA ALA A 8 -65.83 24.74 -1.71
C ALA A 8 -64.41 25.25 -2.10
N ALA A 9 -63.55 25.47 -1.11
CA ALA A 9 -62.16 25.79 -1.31
C ALA A 9 -61.41 24.50 -1.65
N VAL A 10 -60.89 24.39 -2.86
CA VAL A 10 -59.99 23.29 -3.29
C VAL A 10 -58.60 23.63 -2.82
N ALA A 11 -58.10 22.93 -1.80
CA ALA A 11 -56.70 22.98 -1.38
C ALA A 11 -55.83 22.22 -2.37
N ALA A 12 -54.93 22.93 -3.09
CA ALA A 12 -53.95 22.34 -3.95
C ALA A 12 -52.88 21.60 -3.08
N PRO A 13 -52.43 20.39 -3.45
CA PRO A 13 -51.37 19.71 -2.72
C PRO A 13 -50.06 20.48 -2.91
N VAL A 14 -49.45 20.93 -1.82
CA VAL A 14 -48.08 21.43 -1.75
C VAL A 14 -47.17 20.23 -1.86
N PHE A 15 -46.57 20.01 -3.05
CA PHE A 15 -45.46 19.06 -3.18
C PHE A 15 -44.27 19.63 -2.41
N ALA A 16 -43.94 19.02 -1.28
CA ALA A 16 -42.72 19.28 -0.59
C ALA A 16 -41.54 18.94 -1.55
N GLN A 17 -40.80 19.94 -2.03
CA GLN A 17 -39.53 19.72 -2.69
C GLN A 17 -38.62 19.04 -1.67
N THR A 18 -38.35 17.75 -1.88
CA THR A 18 -37.29 17.07 -1.17
C THR A 18 -35.99 17.76 -1.53
N ALA A 19 -35.38 18.47 -0.59
CA ALA A 19 -34.07 19.07 -0.78
C ALA A 19 -33.11 17.96 -1.21
N GLU A 20 -32.41 18.14 -2.35
CA GLU A 20 -31.34 17.24 -2.75
C GLU A 20 -30.35 17.13 -1.60
N PRO A 21 -29.92 15.91 -1.23
CA PRO A 21 -28.92 15.75 -0.18
C PRO A 21 -27.67 16.54 -0.55
N ALA A 22 -27.16 17.31 0.41
CA ALA A 22 -25.95 18.11 0.20
C ALA A 22 -24.82 17.23 -0.36
N LYS A 23 -24.26 17.59 -1.51
CA LYS A 23 -23.15 16.85 -2.14
C LYS A 23 -21.99 16.71 -1.15
N GLY A 24 -21.56 15.49 -0.87
CA GLY A 24 -20.41 15.22 -0.01
C GLY A 24 -19.12 15.82 -0.61
N ARG A 25 -18.15 16.17 0.23
CA ARG A 25 -16.85 16.67 -0.22
C ARG A 25 -16.14 15.65 -1.10
N THR A 26 -15.53 16.10 -2.18
CA THR A 26 -14.66 15.28 -3.01
C THR A 26 -13.35 14.95 -2.27
N MET A 27 -12.63 13.91 -2.69
CA MET A 27 -11.32 13.59 -2.15
C MET A 27 -10.34 14.79 -2.25
N GLN A 28 -10.36 15.53 -3.38
CA GLN A 28 -9.50 16.69 -3.54
C GLN A 28 -9.83 17.78 -2.52
N GLN A 29 -11.09 18.13 -2.31
CA GLN A 29 -11.50 19.11 -1.31
C GLN A 29 -11.12 18.70 0.13
N ILE A 30 -11.12 17.39 0.41
CA ILE A 30 -10.66 16.86 1.71
C ILE A 30 -9.15 17.04 1.85
N LEU A 31 -8.38 16.71 0.82
CA LEU A 31 -6.92 16.84 0.83
C LEU A 31 -6.47 18.29 0.87
N ASP A 32 -7.16 19.19 0.16
CA ASP A 32 -6.89 20.64 0.17
C ASP A 32 -7.11 21.27 1.57
N ALA A 33 -7.99 20.68 2.37
CA ALA A 33 -8.24 21.09 3.76
C ALA A 33 -7.27 20.46 4.78
N SER A 34 -6.32 19.60 4.34
CA SER A 34 -5.40 18.90 5.22
C SER A 34 -4.43 19.85 5.91
N GLN A 35 -4.12 19.55 7.18
CA GLN A 35 -3.13 20.25 7.97
C GLN A 35 -1.78 19.50 7.96
N PRO A 36 -0.65 20.15 8.27
CA PRO A 36 0.64 19.45 8.37
C PRO A 36 0.62 18.24 9.32
N SER A 37 -0.19 18.30 10.38
CA SER A 37 -0.37 17.20 11.35
C SER A 37 -1.06 15.97 10.78
N ASP A 38 -1.78 16.09 9.65
CA ASP A 38 -2.40 14.96 8.96
C ASP A 38 -1.38 14.12 8.16
N TRP A 39 -0.18 14.64 8.01
CA TRP A 39 0.88 14.01 7.22
C TRP A 39 2.03 13.57 8.10
N ARG A 40 2.74 12.55 7.67
CA ARG A 40 4.01 12.12 8.28
C ARG A 40 5.08 11.92 7.22
N THR A 41 6.29 12.29 7.56
CA THR A 41 7.48 11.99 6.76
C THR A 41 7.83 10.50 6.84
N LEU A 42 8.51 9.98 5.82
CA LEU A 42 9.05 8.62 5.85
C LEU A 42 10.28 8.57 6.76
N ASP A 43 10.38 7.51 7.56
CA ASP A 43 11.60 7.24 8.34
C ASP A 43 12.71 6.71 7.42
N PRO A 44 13.84 7.42 7.28
CA PRO A 44 14.94 6.97 6.41
C PRO A 44 15.50 5.59 6.80
N LYS A 45 15.39 5.19 8.08
CA LYS A 45 15.81 3.86 8.54
C LYS A 45 14.87 2.74 8.12
N ASN A 46 13.66 3.09 7.69
CA ASN A 46 12.62 2.18 7.25
C ASN A 46 12.21 2.42 5.79
N THR A 47 13.01 3.15 5.03
CA THR A 47 12.74 3.44 3.62
C THR A 47 13.87 2.90 2.77
N ILE A 48 13.56 2.12 1.74
CA ILE A 48 14.52 1.66 0.73
C ILE A 48 14.17 2.21 -0.64
N TYR A 49 15.20 2.43 -1.44
CA TYR A 49 15.13 2.89 -2.82
C TYR A 49 15.57 1.76 -3.75
N LEU A 50 14.65 1.26 -4.56
CA LEU A 50 14.98 0.39 -5.69
C LEU A 50 15.27 1.29 -6.90
N GLU A 51 16.53 1.32 -7.30
CA GLU A 51 17.03 2.14 -8.41
C GLU A 51 17.02 1.32 -9.71
N LEU A 52 16.21 1.74 -10.64
CA LEU A 52 16.14 1.18 -11.99
C LEU A 52 16.63 2.22 -13.01
N ALA A 53 17.00 1.80 -14.21
CA ALA A 53 17.39 2.75 -15.28
C ALA A 53 16.30 3.79 -15.60
N ARG A 54 15.02 3.44 -15.40
CA ARG A 54 13.85 4.30 -15.68
C ARG A 54 13.45 5.19 -14.50
N GLY A 55 14.06 5.03 -13.32
CA GLY A 55 13.75 5.82 -12.14
C GLY A 55 13.81 5.04 -10.83
N ARG A 56 13.39 5.70 -9.77
CA ARG A 56 13.43 5.20 -8.39
C ARG A 56 12.06 4.74 -7.92
N VAL A 57 11.99 3.52 -7.38
CA VAL A 57 10.85 3.06 -6.58
C VAL A 57 11.17 3.29 -5.11
N VAL A 58 10.26 3.93 -4.38
CA VAL A 58 10.38 4.20 -2.94
C VAL A 58 9.50 3.22 -2.19
N ILE A 59 10.09 2.45 -1.29
CA ILE A 59 9.41 1.42 -0.49
C ILE A 59 9.55 1.76 0.98
N GLU A 60 8.44 1.79 1.70
CA GLU A 60 8.40 1.89 3.16
C GLU A 60 8.31 0.50 3.77
N LEU A 61 9.25 0.18 4.66
CA LEU A 61 9.30 -1.10 5.40
C LEU A 61 8.45 -1.02 6.66
N ALA A 62 7.90 -2.15 7.07
CA ALA A 62 6.98 -2.31 8.20
C ALA A 62 7.60 -3.10 9.38
N PRO A 63 8.57 -2.54 10.13
CA PRO A 63 9.26 -3.24 11.21
C PRO A 63 8.34 -3.64 12.35
N GLN A 64 7.17 -3.04 12.47
CA GLN A 64 6.17 -3.42 13.47
C GLN A 64 5.53 -4.78 13.18
N PHE A 65 5.53 -5.23 11.91
CA PHE A 65 4.93 -6.48 11.48
C PHE A 65 5.96 -7.57 11.22
N ALA A 66 7.10 -7.23 10.63
CA ALA A 66 8.15 -8.17 10.26
C ALA A 66 9.54 -7.69 10.74
N PRO A 67 9.78 -7.58 12.07
CA PRO A 67 11.01 -7.01 12.59
C PRO A 67 12.27 -7.75 12.16
N ALA A 68 12.27 -9.07 12.09
CA ALA A 68 13.43 -9.86 11.71
C ALA A 68 13.74 -9.72 10.20
N HIS A 69 12.71 -9.81 9.34
CA HIS A 69 12.89 -9.61 7.89
C HIS A 69 13.31 -8.17 7.58
N VAL A 70 12.70 -7.17 8.21
CA VAL A 70 13.08 -5.76 8.01
C VAL A 70 14.53 -5.51 8.44
N ALA A 71 14.97 -6.09 9.55
CA ALA A 71 16.38 -6.00 9.97
C ALA A 71 17.32 -6.63 8.93
N ASN A 72 16.96 -7.79 8.40
CA ASN A 72 17.73 -8.45 7.34
C ASN A 72 17.75 -7.65 6.03
N ILE A 73 16.61 -7.12 5.60
CA ILE A 73 16.49 -6.27 4.40
C ILE A 73 17.37 -5.02 4.52
N ARG A 74 17.41 -4.40 5.69
CA ARG A 74 18.32 -3.26 5.94
C ARG A 74 19.79 -3.67 5.79
N ALA A 75 20.17 -4.81 6.37
CA ALA A 75 21.54 -5.32 6.25
C ALA A 75 21.89 -5.68 4.79
N LEU A 76 20.98 -6.31 4.06
CA LEU A 76 21.14 -6.62 2.64
C LEU A 76 21.31 -5.35 1.81
N ALA A 77 20.49 -4.31 2.05
CA ALA A 77 20.60 -3.03 1.37
C ALA A 77 21.93 -2.33 1.68
N HIS A 78 22.33 -2.30 2.95
CA HIS A 78 23.61 -1.73 3.39
C HIS A 78 24.82 -2.44 2.74
N ASN A 79 24.76 -3.76 2.58
CA ASN A 79 25.79 -4.56 1.91
C ASN A 79 25.74 -4.47 0.36
N GLY A 80 24.75 -3.76 -0.22
CA GLY A 80 24.56 -3.69 -1.67
C GLY A 80 24.25 -5.05 -2.30
N TYR A 81 23.56 -5.93 -1.56
CA TYR A 81 23.25 -7.29 -2.01
C TYR A 81 22.58 -7.33 -3.39
N TRP A 82 21.57 -6.48 -3.61
CA TRP A 82 20.82 -6.49 -4.88
C TRP A 82 21.50 -5.71 -6.03
N ASN A 83 22.63 -5.02 -5.78
CA ASN A 83 23.32 -4.27 -6.82
C ASN A 83 23.79 -5.22 -7.93
N GLY A 84 23.38 -4.94 -9.16
CA GLY A 84 23.64 -5.78 -10.32
C GLY A 84 22.82 -7.05 -10.44
N LEU A 85 21.88 -7.32 -9.51
CA LEU A 85 20.85 -8.33 -9.68
C LEU A 85 19.73 -7.81 -10.58
N SER A 86 18.63 -8.54 -10.69
CA SER A 86 17.56 -8.21 -11.63
C SER A 86 16.16 -8.52 -11.06
N ILE A 87 15.17 -7.89 -11.68
CA ILE A 87 13.80 -8.35 -11.61
C ILE A 87 13.72 -9.61 -12.46
N ASN A 88 13.33 -10.72 -11.81
CA ASN A 88 13.37 -12.07 -12.40
C ASN A 88 11.99 -12.56 -12.85
N ARG A 89 10.93 -11.92 -12.37
CA ARG A 89 9.55 -12.33 -12.60
C ARG A 89 8.65 -11.11 -12.74
N SER A 90 7.75 -11.14 -13.71
CA SER A 90 6.64 -10.21 -13.86
C SER A 90 5.41 -11.00 -14.30
N GLN A 91 4.60 -11.43 -13.34
CA GLN A 91 3.38 -12.19 -13.60
C GLN A 91 2.20 -11.25 -13.73
N ASP A 92 1.44 -11.41 -14.82
CA ASP A 92 0.28 -10.58 -15.06
C ASP A 92 -0.76 -10.68 -13.96
N ASN A 93 -1.36 -9.55 -13.63
CA ASN A 93 -2.38 -9.42 -12.57
C ASN A 93 -1.97 -10.02 -11.21
N TYR A 94 -0.66 -10.13 -10.93
CA TYR A 94 -0.18 -10.75 -9.69
C TYR A 94 1.01 -9.97 -9.09
N VAL A 95 2.25 -10.31 -9.42
CA VAL A 95 3.44 -9.75 -8.79
C VAL A 95 4.58 -9.47 -9.79
N VAL A 96 5.42 -8.50 -9.39
CA VAL A 96 6.80 -8.37 -9.86
C VAL A 96 7.72 -8.84 -8.74
N GLN A 97 8.75 -9.64 -9.04
CA GLN A 97 9.66 -10.22 -8.05
C GLN A 97 11.11 -10.06 -8.50
N TRP A 98 11.98 -9.83 -7.54
CA TRP A 98 13.43 -9.70 -7.77
C TRP A 98 14.23 -10.40 -6.69
N GLY A 99 15.45 -10.76 -7.06
CA GLY A 99 16.42 -11.41 -6.21
C GLY A 99 17.56 -11.98 -7.02
N ASP A 100 18.32 -12.89 -6.45
CA ASP A 100 19.39 -13.59 -7.15
C ASP A 100 18.83 -14.74 -7.98
N ALA A 101 19.00 -14.68 -9.30
CA ALA A 101 18.57 -15.76 -10.18
C ALA A 101 19.28 -17.10 -9.91
N ASN A 102 20.39 -17.08 -9.18
CA ASN A 102 21.14 -18.26 -8.73
C ASN A 102 20.93 -18.56 -7.24
N GLY A 103 19.94 -17.94 -6.61
CA GLY A 103 19.72 -17.99 -5.15
C GLY A 103 19.62 -19.42 -4.57
N GLU A 104 19.09 -20.35 -5.38
CA GLU A 104 18.94 -21.77 -5.02
C GLU A 104 20.25 -22.56 -5.15
N ASP A 105 21.25 -22.07 -5.88
CA ASP A 105 22.53 -22.74 -6.06
C ASP A 105 23.58 -22.21 -5.08
N PRO A 106 23.95 -22.95 -4.03
CA PRO A 106 24.91 -22.51 -3.03
C PRO A 106 26.29 -22.15 -3.59
N ALA A 107 26.66 -22.72 -4.76
CA ALA A 107 27.93 -22.45 -5.42
C ALA A 107 27.95 -21.18 -6.24
N LYS A 108 26.77 -20.69 -6.67
CA LYS A 108 26.64 -19.56 -7.57
C LYS A 108 25.97 -18.34 -6.93
N ARG A 109 25.20 -18.57 -5.87
CA ARG A 109 24.46 -17.48 -5.20
C ARG A 109 25.38 -16.39 -4.70
N LYS A 110 24.91 -15.16 -4.80
CA LYS A 110 25.62 -14.00 -4.27
C LYS A 110 25.72 -14.07 -2.74
N PRO A 111 26.89 -13.80 -2.13
CA PRO A 111 27.03 -13.73 -0.68
C PRO A 111 26.12 -12.66 -0.07
N PHE A 112 25.44 -12.97 1.03
CA PHE A 112 24.51 -12.04 1.68
C PHE A 112 25.18 -10.82 2.31
N GLY A 113 26.45 -10.95 2.73
CA GLY A 113 27.20 -9.90 3.42
C GLY A 113 27.07 -9.97 4.95
N LYS A 114 27.69 -9.00 5.60
CA LYS A 114 27.80 -8.95 7.08
C LYS A 114 26.46 -8.68 7.74
N GLY A 115 26.17 -9.40 8.83
CA GLY A 115 24.99 -9.17 9.66
C GLY A 115 23.69 -9.74 9.12
N VAL A 116 23.70 -10.35 7.93
CA VAL A 116 22.54 -10.99 7.32
C VAL A 116 22.38 -12.42 7.84
N LYS A 117 21.17 -12.76 8.29
CA LYS A 117 20.83 -14.12 8.71
C LYS A 117 20.35 -14.91 7.49
N ALA A 118 20.90 -16.11 7.32
CA ALA A 118 20.53 -16.99 6.20
C ALA A 118 19.11 -17.56 6.34
N LYS A 119 18.59 -17.65 7.57
CA LYS A 119 17.27 -18.19 7.89
C LYS A 119 16.58 -17.34 8.94
N LEU A 120 15.28 -17.08 8.77
CA LEU A 120 14.45 -16.31 9.68
C LEU A 120 13.18 -17.10 10.03
N PRO A 121 12.60 -16.88 11.22
CA PRO A 121 11.27 -17.37 11.50
C PRO A 121 10.24 -16.73 10.59
N ALA A 122 9.14 -17.41 10.30
CA ALA A 122 8.01 -16.83 9.60
C ALA A 122 7.40 -15.69 10.43
N GLU A 123 7.18 -14.53 9.79
CA GLU A 123 6.52 -13.37 10.39
C GLU A 123 5.21 -13.08 9.64
N PHE A 124 4.35 -14.09 9.52
CA PHE A 124 3.07 -13.98 8.79
C PHE A 124 2.05 -13.12 9.54
N SER A 125 2.19 -13.04 10.85
CA SER A 125 1.38 -12.21 11.74
C SER A 125 2.16 -11.81 12.98
N ARG A 126 1.59 -10.87 13.74
CA ARG A 126 2.07 -10.48 15.06
C ARG A 126 0.92 -10.48 16.07
N LYS A 127 1.20 -10.43 17.36
CA LYS A 127 0.18 -10.17 18.38
C LYS A 127 -0.41 -8.79 18.21
N SER A 128 -1.74 -8.68 18.33
CA SER A 128 -2.49 -7.42 18.23
C SER A 128 -2.24 -6.48 19.40
N ALA A 129 -1.83 -7.01 20.54
CA ALA A 129 -1.57 -6.21 21.74
C ALA A 129 -0.57 -5.08 21.45
N GLY A 130 -0.90 -3.86 21.85
CA GLY A 130 -0.11 -2.66 21.62
C GLY A 130 -0.09 -2.14 20.17
N LEU A 131 -0.85 -2.73 19.24
CA LEU A 131 -0.97 -2.26 17.88
C LEU A 131 -2.26 -1.44 17.71
N ALA A 132 -2.13 -0.11 17.61
CA ALA A 132 -3.25 0.75 17.24
C ALA A 132 -3.65 0.48 15.79
N MET A 133 -4.95 0.41 15.53
CA MET A 133 -5.52 0.16 14.21
C MET A 133 -6.78 1.00 14.01
N THR A 134 -6.84 1.73 12.91
CA THR A 134 -8.06 2.41 12.43
C THR A 134 -8.86 1.40 11.63
N VAL A 135 -9.92 0.86 12.25
CA VAL A 135 -10.74 -0.19 11.64
C VAL A 135 -11.72 0.45 10.66
N LEU A 136 -11.91 -0.17 9.50
CA LEU A 136 -12.95 0.20 8.54
C LEU A 136 -14.32 -0.26 9.02
N PRO A 137 -15.39 0.49 8.70
CA PRO A 137 -16.74 0.13 9.12
C PRO A 137 -17.32 -1.05 8.35
N ASP A 138 -16.75 -1.38 7.20
CA ASP A 138 -17.28 -2.39 6.29
C ASP A 138 -16.67 -3.76 6.56
N PRO A 139 -17.43 -4.85 6.39
CA PRO A 139 -16.92 -6.20 6.54
C PRO A 139 -15.86 -6.51 5.48
N ASP A 140 -14.88 -7.30 5.87
CA ASP A 140 -13.81 -7.83 5.00
C ASP A 140 -14.03 -9.33 4.79
N GLY A 141 -13.89 -9.80 3.54
CA GLY A 141 -14.10 -11.21 3.21
C GLY A 141 -12.98 -12.16 3.70
N TRP A 142 -11.89 -11.61 4.26
CA TRP A 142 -10.68 -12.36 4.61
C TRP A 142 -10.30 -12.27 6.08
N ALA A 143 -10.92 -11.36 6.83
CA ALA A 143 -10.60 -11.14 8.23
C ALA A 143 -11.79 -10.61 9.01
N ALA A 144 -11.83 -10.88 10.31
CA ALA A 144 -12.86 -10.34 11.21
C ALA A 144 -12.85 -8.80 11.26
N GLN A 145 -11.67 -8.19 11.14
CA GLN A 145 -11.49 -6.75 11.04
C GLN A 145 -10.44 -6.41 10.00
N ALA A 146 -10.70 -5.39 9.19
CA ALA A 146 -9.74 -4.80 8.27
C ALA A 146 -9.64 -3.29 8.49
N GLY A 147 -8.47 -2.71 8.23
CA GLY A 147 -8.22 -1.28 8.46
C GLY A 147 -6.76 -0.91 8.27
N PHE A 148 -6.30 0.09 9.03
CA PHE A 148 -4.96 0.62 8.85
C PHE A 148 -4.20 0.67 10.16
N ALA A 149 -2.97 0.18 10.17
CA ALA A 149 -2.05 0.30 11.29
C ALA A 149 -0.76 0.98 10.81
N ALA A 150 -0.41 2.11 11.45
CA ALA A 150 0.77 2.92 11.09
C ALA A 150 0.86 3.30 9.59
N GLY A 151 -0.28 3.42 8.90
CA GLY A 151 -0.33 3.76 7.47
C GLY A 151 -0.26 2.57 6.53
N PHE A 152 -0.28 1.35 7.03
CA PHE A 152 -0.30 0.13 6.23
C PHE A 152 -1.69 -0.52 6.27
N PRO A 153 -2.19 -1.04 5.14
CA PRO A 153 -3.37 -1.91 5.14
C PRO A 153 -3.11 -3.13 6.02
N ALA A 154 -3.95 -3.34 7.00
CA ALA A 154 -3.80 -4.42 7.98
C ALA A 154 -5.13 -5.11 8.27
N ALA A 155 -5.05 -6.36 8.64
CA ALA A 155 -6.17 -7.17 9.06
C ALA A 155 -5.93 -7.73 10.47
N ARG A 156 -7.01 -8.09 11.15
CA ARG A 156 -6.97 -8.58 12.52
C ARG A 156 -7.98 -9.69 12.73
N ASP A 157 -7.54 -10.72 13.42
CA ASP A 157 -8.38 -11.69 14.09
C ASP A 157 -8.44 -11.35 15.59
N SER A 158 -9.59 -10.88 16.04
CA SER A 158 -9.78 -10.45 17.44
C SER A 158 -9.85 -11.64 18.39
N GLU A 159 -10.30 -12.82 17.92
CA GLU A 159 -10.42 -14.04 18.75
C GLU A 159 -9.04 -14.63 19.02
N GLN A 160 -8.18 -14.74 17.99
CA GLN A 160 -6.82 -15.22 18.13
C GLN A 160 -5.85 -14.16 18.64
N GLY A 161 -6.25 -12.88 18.64
CA GLY A 161 -5.44 -11.75 19.04
C GLY A 161 -4.24 -11.51 18.14
N ASN A 162 -4.37 -11.78 16.84
CA ASN A 162 -3.32 -11.61 15.84
C ASN A 162 -3.68 -10.54 14.81
N SER A 163 -2.66 -9.84 14.30
CA SER A 163 -2.79 -8.87 13.20
C SER A 163 -1.71 -9.12 12.15
N TRP A 164 -2.01 -8.81 10.89
CA TRP A 164 -1.11 -8.99 9.75
C TRP A 164 -1.30 -7.89 8.71
N LEU A 165 -0.34 -7.70 7.81
CA LEU A 165 -0.49 -6.80 6.67
C LEU A 165 -1.30 -7.48 5.57
N ALA A 166 -2.25 -6.76 5.00
CA ALA A 166 -3.08 -7.24 3.89
C ALA A 166 -2.33 -7.14 2.56
N HIS A 167 -2.44 -8.16 1.72
CA HIS A 167 -1.89 -8.16 0.36
C HIS A 167 -2.75 -7.29 -0.58
N CYS A 168 -2.54 -5.98 -0.51
CA CYS A 168 -3.13 -5.02 -1.43
C CYS A 168 -2.16 -4.67 -2.57
N TYR A 169 -2.63 -4.00 -3.63
CA TYR A 169 -1.78 -3.43 -4.67
C TYR A 169 -0.66 -2.58 -4.07
N GLY A 170 0.58 -2.81 -4.48
CA GLY A 170 1.76 -2.14 -3.94
C GLY A 170 2.31 -2.74 -2.63
N THR A 171 1.68 -3.76 -2.04
CA THR A 171 2.26 -4.48 -0.89
C THR A 171 3.54 -5.19 -1.30
N VAL A 172 4.55 -5.12 -0.42
CA VAL A 172 5.85 -5.80 -0.59
C VAL A 172 5.91 -7.01 0.33
N GLY A 173 6.20 -8.16 -0.24
CA GLY A 173 6.39 -9.40 0.53
C GLY A 173 7.77 -10.00 0.31
N ALA A 174 8.20 -10.86 1.23
CA ALA A 174 9.43 -11.62 1.14
C ALA A 174 9.13 -13.03 0.59
N GLY A 175 9.69 -13.32 -0.59
CA GLY A 175 9.55 -14.61 -1.23
C GLY A 175 10.04 -15.75 -0.33
N ARG A 176 9.38 -16.88 -0.39
CA ARG A 176 9.76 -18.10 0.30
C ARG A 176 9.52 -19.33 -0.56
N ASP A 177 10.18 -20.39 -0.23
CA ASP A 177 9.96 -21.73 -0.72
C ASP A 177 8.87 -22.45 0.11
N LEU A 178 8.73 -23.76 0.01
CA LEU A 178 7.67 -24.53 0.68
C LEU A 178 7.72 -24.41 2.23
N ALA A 179 8.91 -24.42 2.83
CA ALA A 179 9.04 -24.27 4.27
C ALA A 179 8.68 -22.84 4.71
N ALA A 180 7.90 -22.73 5.78
CA ALA A 180 7.42 -21.43 6.29
C ALA A 180 8.57 -20.49 6.71
N ASP A 181 9.70 -21.03 7.12
CA ASP A 181 10.90 -20.33 7.57
C ASP A 181 12.03 -20.27 6.51
N SER A 182 11.71 -20.52 5.24
CA SER A 182 12.69 -20.50 4.14
C SER A 182 13.00 -19.10 3.62
N SER A 183 12.19 -18.10 3.97
CA SER A 183 12.47 -16.71 3.60
C SER A 183 13.51 -16.07 4.50
N ASN A 184 14.37 -15.24 3.90
CA ASN A 184 15.31 -14.39 4.63
C ASN A 184 15.32 -12.93 4.10
N GLY A 185 14.39 -12.59 3.20
CA GLY A 185 14.26 -11.27 2.60
C GLY A 185 15.19 -10.99 1.41
N THR A 186 15.96 -11.95 0.91
CA THR A 186 16.78 -11.80 -0.32
C THR A 186 15.93 -11.74 -1.57
N GLU A 187 14.81 -12.45 -1.59
CA GLU A 187 13.79 -12.40 -2.62
C GLU A 187 12.63 -11.52 -2.17
N LEU A 188 12.33 -10.47 -2.90
CA LEU A 188 11.21 -9.58 -2.62
C LEU A 188 10.27 -9.50 -3.82
N TYR A 189 8.98 -9.35 -3.55
CA TYR A 189 7.99 -9.11 -4.60
C TYR A 189 7.08 -7.92 -4.24
N VAL A 190 6.48 -7.33 -5.27
CA VAL A 190 5.45 -6.30 -5.16
C VAL A 190 4.20 -6.76 -5.87
N VAL A 191 3.06 -6.62 -5.23
CA VAL A 191 1.75 -6.87 -5.84
C VAL A 191 1.45 -5.81 -6.89
N ILE A 192 1.26 -6.21 -8.15
CA ILE A 192 0.98 -5.33 -9.29
C ILE A 192 -0.40 -5.56 -9.92
N GLY A 193 -1.24 -6.36 -9.31
CA GLY A 193 -2.55 -6.72 -9.82
C GLY A 193 -3.62 -6.78 -8.75
N GLN A 194 -4.64 -7.59 -8.98
CA GLN A 194 -5.70 -7.84 -8.02
C GLN A 194 -5.10 -8.34 -6.69
N SER A 195 -5.63 -7.82 -5.60
CA SER A 195 -5.14 -8.11 -4.26
C SER A 195 -5.19 -9.61 -3.92
N PRO A 196 -4.04 -10.29 -3.83
CA PRO A 196 -4.00 -11.74 -3.59
C PRO A 196 -4.15 -12.03 -2.09
N ARG A 197 -5.29 -11.69 -1.51
CA ARG A 197 -5.58 -11.81 -0.07
C ARG A 197 -5.46 -13.26 0.44
N HIS A 198 -5.54 -14.28 -0.44
CA HIS A 198 -5.25 -15.67 -0.10
C HIS A 198 -3.80 -15.91 0.33
N LEU A 199 -2.90 -14.97 0.08
CA LEU A 199 -1.52 -14.99 0.59
C LEU A 199 -1.42 -14.44 2.02
N ASP A 200 -2.44 -13.78 2.54
CA ASP A 200 -2.49 -13.33 3.94
C ASP A 200 -2.24 -14.53 4.86
N LEU A 201 -1.42 -14.33 5.89
CA LEU A 201 -1.00 -15.36 6.84
C LEU A 201 -0.17 -16.53 6.23
N ASN A 202 0.21 -16.43 4.96
CA ASN A 202 1.01 -17.43 4.27
C ASN A 202 2.40 -16.95 3.85
N ILE A 203 2.57 -15.62 3.73
CA ILE A 203 3.85 -15.01 3.35
C ILE A 203 4.11 -13.81 4.25
N THR A 204 5.38 -13.61 4.62
CA THR A 204 5.79 -12.42 5.37
C THR A 204 5.71 -11.19 4.50
N THR A 205 4.83 -10.26 4.86
CA THR A 205 4.74 -8.93 4.24
C THR A 205 5.66 -7.97 4.99
N VAL A 206 6.48 -7.23 4.26
CA VAL A 206 7.56 -6.41 4.84
C VAL A 206 7.37 -4.92 4.65
N GLY A 207 6.39 -4.49 3.84
CA GLY A 207 6.17 -3.07 3.57
C GLY A 207 5.22 -2.79 2.40
N ARG A 208 5.31 -1.58 1.88
CA ARG A 208 4.55 -1.15 0.70
C ARG A 208 5.33 -0.17 -0.17
N VAL A 209 5.02 -0.11 -1.45
CA VAL A 209 5.52 0.92 -2.36
C VAL A 209 4.80 2.25 -2.05
N ILE A 210 5.58 3.32 -1.96
CA ILE A 210 5.12 4.69 -1.72
C ILE A 210 5.07 5.48 -3.03
N LYS A 211 6.07 5.30 -3.89
CA LYS A 211 6.19 6.01 -5.18
C LYS A 211 6.91 5.11 -6.18
N GLY A 212 6.56 5.22 -7.47
CA GLY A 212 7.22 4.48 -8.55
C GLY A 212 6.54 3.16 -8.92
N MET A 213 5.27 2.94 -8.52
CA MET A 213 4.50 1.74 -8.92
C MET A 213 4.43 1.58 -10.44
N GLU A 214 4.36 2.67 -11.19
CA GLU A 214 4.34 2.70 -12.65
C GLU A 214 5.60 2.10 -13.27
N LEU A 215 6.73 2.14 -12.58
CA LEU A 215 7.98 1.53 -13.04
C LEU A 215 7.95 0.01 -12.93
N LEU A 216 7.14 -0.53 -12.03
CA LEU A 216 6.98 -1.97 -11.81
C LEU A 216 5.81 -2.54 -12.61
N SER A 217 4.65 -1.89 -12.57
CA SER A 217 3.42 -2.39 -13.19
C SER A 217 3.46 -2.38 -14.72
N THR A 218 4.35 -1.58 -15.33
CA THR A 218 4.53 -1.49 -16.79
C THR A 218 5.67 -2.35 -17.33
N LEU A 219 6.30 -3.18 -16.50
CA LEU A 219 7.32 -4.11 -16.97
C LEU A 219 6.71 -5.15 -17.92
N PRO A 220 7.44 -5.56 -18.97
CA PRO A 220 7.04 -6.69 -19.80
C PRO A 220 6.72 -7.90 -18.92
N ARG A 221 5.69 -8.66 -19.28
CA ARG A 221 5.37 -9.89 -18.56
C ARG A 221 6.39 -10.97 -18.90
N GLY A 222 6.73 -11.79 -17.89
CA GLY A 222 7.63 -12.93 -18.10
C GLY A 222 7.03 -13.96 -19.04
N THR A 223 7.87 -14.57 -19.84
CA THR A 223 7.51 -15.52 -20.90
C THR A 223 7.45 -16.97 -20.40
N GLY A 224 8.13 -17.24 -19.27
CA GLY A 224 8.18 -18.57 -18.69
C GLY A 224 7.08 -18.84 -17.66
N ASN A 225 7.16 -20.01 -17.06
CA ASN A 225 6.20 -20.47 -16.06
C ASN A 225 6.07 -19.47 -14.90
N LEU A 226 4.83 -19.26 -14.41
CA LEU A 226 4.49 -18.33 -13.34
C LEU A 226 4.97 -16.89 -13.58
N GLY A 227 5.24 -16.49 -14.83
CA GLY A 227 5.70 -15.16 -15.21
C GLY A 227 7.17 -14.90 -14.90
N PHE A 228 7.99 -15.94 -14.72
CA PHE A 228 9.45 -15.79 -14.72
C PHE A 228 9.95 -15.45 -16.12
N TYR A 229 11.02 -14.68 -16.19
CA TYR A 229 11.71 -14.43 -17.47
C TYR A 229 12.58 -15.62 -17.80
N GLU A 230 12.44 -16.18 -19.00
CA GLU A 230 13.18 -17.36 -19.45
C GLU A 230 14.65 -17.03 -19.66
N THR A 231 14.93 -15.85 -20.20
CA THR A 231 16.30 -15.45 -20.52
C THR A 231 16.79 -14.28 -19.67
N ALA A 232 18.09 -14.16 -19.49
CA ALA A 232 18.68 -13.02 -18.79
C ALA A 232 18.45 -11.69 -19.52
N ALA A 233 18.27 -11.71 -20.85
CA ALA A 233 18.04 -10.51 -21.66
C ALA A 233 16.65 -9.89 -21.41
N GLU A 234 15.67 -10.68 -20.98
CA GLU A 234 14.33 -10.19 -20.66
C GLU A 234 14.27 -9.51 -19.29
N ARG A 235 15.20 -9.82 -18.40
CA ARG A 235 15.20 -9.31 -17.03
C ARG A 235 15.52 -7.82 -16.99
N THR A 236 14.88 -7.11 -16.07
CA THR A 236 15.20 -5.70 -15.83
C THR A 236 16.32 -5.60 -14.78
N PRO A 237 17.48 -5.03 -15.15
CA PRO A 237 18.58 -4.87 -14.21
C PRO A 237 18.23 -3.94 -13.06
N ILE A 238 18.66 -4.30 -11.85
CA ILE A 238 18.64 -3.45 -10.66
C ILE A 238 20.00 -2.76 -10.55
N GLN A 239 20.00 -1.42 -10.62
CA GLN A 239 21.22 -0.65 -10.43
C GLN A 239 21.68 -0.72 -8.98
N ALA A 240 20.77 -0.51 -8.05
CA ALA A 240 21.00 -0.63 -6.61
C ALA A 240 19.69 -0.76 -5.84
N ILE A 241 19.76 -1.36 -4.64
CA ILE A 241 18.77 -1.11 -3.59
C ILE A 241 19.51 -0.50 -2.40
N ARG A 242 19.11 0.71 -2.01
CA ARG A 242 19.79 1.49 -0.97
C ARG A 242 18.84 1.83 0.16
N LEU A 243 19.31 1.74 1.40
CA LEU A 243 18.60 2.29 2.55
C LEU A 243 18.64 3.83 2.47
N ALA A 244 17.50 4.50 2.65
CA ALA A 244 17.47 5.96 2.59
C ALA A 244 18.35 6.63 3.66
N ALA A 245 18.58 5.95 4.80
CA ALA A 245 19.50 6.43 5.83
C ALA A 245 20.96 6.51 5.33
N ASP A 246 21.36 5.63 4.39
CA ASP A 246 22.71 5.57 3.82
C ASP A 246 22.89 6.51 2.62
N VAL A 247 21.81 7.15 2.18
CA VAL A 247 21.85 8.13 1.07
C VAL A 247 22.01 9.54 1.64
N PRO A 248 22.84 10.42 1.01
CA PRO A 248 22.98 11.81 1.41
C PRO A 248 21.62 12.50 1.54
N LYS A 249 21.43 13.33 2.57
CA LYS A 249 20.14 13.98 2.87
C LYS A 249 19.56 14.73 1.66
N ALA A 250 20.40 15.36 0.87
CA ALA A 250 19.99 16.11 -0.33
C ALA A 250 19.42 15.23 -1.45
N GLU A 251 19.76 13.93 -1.47
CA GLU A 251 19.30 12.96 -2.49
C GLU A 251 18.10 12.14 -2.00
N ARG A 252 17.69 12.31 -0.74
CA ARG A 252 16.54 11.58 -0.18
C ARG A 252 15.25 12.10 -0.78
N ALA A 253 14.32 11.17 -1.03
CA ALA A 253 12.97 11.53 -1.41
C ALA A 253 12.30 12.30 -0.26
N ASN A 254 11.85 13.51 -0.53
CA ASN A 254 11.16 14.36 0.45
C ASN A 254 9.66 14.12 0.37
N LEU A 255 9.24 12.91 0.75
CA LEU A 255 7.85 12.46 0.67
C LEU A 255 7.18 12.46 2.03
N GLU A 256 5.92 12.86 2.02
CA GLU A 256 5.00 12.67 3.13
C GLU A 256 3.85 11.76 2.72
N VAL A 257 3.39 10.96 3.65
CA VAL A 257 2.23 10.08 3.50
C VAL A 257 1.13 10.51 4.45
N LEU A 258 -0.12 10.43 4.00
CA LEU A 258 -1.26 10.75 4.84
C LEU A 258 -1.33 9.78 6.02
N ARG A 259 -1.51 10.31 7.21
CA ARG A 259 -1.74 9.51 8.43
C ARG A 259 -3.12 8.88 8.35
N THR A 260 -3.20 7.62 8.76
CA THR A 260 -4.44 6.84 8.72
C THR A 260 -5.23 6.86 10.03
N ASP A 261 -4.75 7.58 11.03
CA ASP A 261 -5.31 7.70 12.38
C ASP A 261 -5.91 9.11 12.65
N THR A 262 -6.25 9.86 11.59
CA THR A 262 -6.78 11.22 11.69
C THR A 262 -8.26 11.31 11.28
N PRO A 263 -9.00 12.32 11.77
CA PRO A 263 -10.35 12.60 11.29
C PRO A 263 -10.40 12.90 9.78
N LEU A 264 -9.35 13.50 9.23
CA LEU A 264 -9.26 13.78 7.80
C LEU A 264 -9.23 12.46 6.99
N PHE A 265 -8.47 11.47 7.44
CA PHE A 265 -8.44 10.16 6.79
C PHE A 265 -9.80 9.45 6.87
N ALA A 266 -10.48 9.54 8.01
CA ALA A 266 -11.85 9.00 8.14
C ALA A 266 -12.81 9.66 7.16
N ALA A 267 -12.73 10.98 6.98
CA ALA A 267 -13.53 11.70 5.98
C ALA A 267 -13.17 11.28 4.55
N LEU A 268 -11.89 11.02 4.26
CA LEU A 268 -11.45 10.51 2.97
C LEU A 268 -12.03 9.11 2.71
N VAL A 269 -11.96 8.19 3.67
CA VAL A 269 -12.55 6.86 3.56
C VAL A 269 -14.04 6.96 3.25
N GLU A 270 -14.79 7.78 4.01
CA GLU A 270 -16.23 7.94 3.81
C GLU A 270 -16.55 8.55 2.43
N SER A 271 -15.77 9.52 1.96
CA SER A 271 -15.95 10.11 0.63
C SER A 271 -15.75 9.10 -0.51
N ARG A 272 -14.99 8.04 -0.26
CA ARG A 272 -14.75 6.96 -1.24
C ARG A 272 -15.76 5.83 -1.11
N ARG A 273 -16.21 5.59 0.12
CA ARG A 273 -17.24 4.61 0.45
C ARG A 273 -18.61 5.01 -0.11
N ASN A 274 -18.97 6.29 0.02
CA ASN A 274 -20.25 6.85 -0.39
C ASN A 274 -20.03 8.02 -1.36
N ARG A 275 -19.52 7.71 -2.57
CA ARG A 275 -19.32 8.74 -3.59
C ARG A 275 -20.62 9.36 -4.05
N GLN A 276 -20.67 10.69 -4.02
CA GLN A 276 -21.85 11.49 -4.35
C GLN A 276 -21.57 12.51 -5.44
N ASP A 277 -20.50 12.32 -6.23
CA ASP A 277 -20.25 13.13 -7.43
C ASP A 277 -21.20 12.73 -8.57
N ASP A 278 -21.37 13.62 -9.57
CA ASP A 278 -22.37 13.47 -10.62
C ASP A 278 -22.20 12.20 -11.48
N PHE A 279 -21.00 11.61 -11.48
CA PHE A 279 -20.72 10.36 -12.17
C PHE A 279 -21.43 9.17 -11.51
N TYR A 280 -21.46 9.13 -10.16
CA TYR A 280 -22.02 7.99 -9.42
C TYR A 280 -23.51 8.15 -9.23
N LYS A 281 -24.28 7.25 -9.86
CA LYS A 281 -25.76 7.21 -9.73
C LYS A 281 -26.23 6.46 -8.50
N ARG A 282 -25.37 5.60 -7.94
CA ARG A 282 -25.65 4.81 -6.74
C ARG A 282 -24.39 4.76 -5.87
N PRO A 283 -24.39 5.36 -4.68
CA PRO A 283 -23.34 5.18 -3.68
C PRO A 283 -23.19 3.69 -3.31
N ALA A 284 -21.95 3.21 -3.19
CA ALA A 284 -21.69 1.81 -2.89
C ALA A 284 -22.08 1.43 -1.45
N GLY A 285 -21.93 2.37 -0.50
CA GLY A 285 -22.14 2.10 0.93
C GLY A 285 -21.10 1.16 1.52
N HIS A 286 -20.04 0.84 0.75
CA HIS A 286 -19.00 -0.12 1.09
C HIS A 286 -17.66 0.26 0.45
N ILE A 287 -16.56 -0.04 1.14
CA ILE A 287 -15.22 0.07 0.57
C ILE A 287 -14.35 -1.10 1.04
N ASN A 288 -13.70 -1.78 0.08
CA ASN A 288 -12.68 -2.78 0.38
C ASN A 288 -11.39 -2.08 0.86
N ILE A 289 -10.69 -2.66 1.82
CA ILE A 289 -9.44 -2.12 2.38
C ILE A 289 -8.41 -1.81 1.28
N CYS A 290 -8.30 -2.65 0.27
CA CYS A 290 -7.35 -2.47 -0.83
C CYS A 290 -7.76 -1.38 -1.83
N ASN A 291 -8.98 -0.83 -1.72
CA ASN A 291 -9.49 0.26 -2.55
C ASN A 291 -9.44 1.62 -1.84
N VAL A 292 -9.03 1.66 -0.58
CA VAL A 292 -8.84 2.93 0.13
C VAL A 292 -7.56 3.61 -0.37
N PRO A 293 -7.62 4.84 -0.89
CA PRO A 293 -6.44 5.55 -1.32
C PRO A 293 -5.56 5.91 -0.12
N LEU A 294 -4.24 5.80 -0.32
CA LEU A 294 -3.23 6.20 0.65
C LEU A 294 -2.38 7.33 0.04
N PRO A 295 -2.84 8.59 0.13
CA PRO A 295 -2.19 9.72 -0.51
C PRO A 295 -0.74 9.92 -0.08
N VAL A 296 0.06 10.30 -1.06
CA VAL A 296 1.48 10.67 -0.91
C VAL A 296 1.65 12.05 -1.53
N ARG A 297 2.44 12.91 -0.91
CA ARG A 297 2.79 14.22 -1.47
C ARG A 297 4.30 14.45 -1.46
N ASP A 298 4.75 15.28 -2.36
CA ASP A 298 6.13 15.76 -2.42
C ASP A 298 6.17 17.19 -1.85
N GLN A 299 6.81 17.38 -0.70
CA GLN A 299 6.89 18.69 -0.03
C GLN A 299 7.54 19.77 -0.89
N VAL A 300 8.52 19.40 -1.73
CA VAL A 300 9.21 20.37 -2.60
C VAL A 300 8.26 20.93 -3.65
N ALA A 301 7.39 20.08 -4.21
CA ALA A 301 6.42 20.50 -5.22
C ALA A 301 5.37 21.47 -4.64
N GLU A 302 4.84 21.18 -3.45
CA GLU A 302 3.85 22.04 -2.79
C GLU A 302 4.43 23.39 -2.37
N SER A 303 5.66 23.43 -1.84
CA SER A 303 6.30 24.70 -1.47
C SER A 303 6.51 25.65 -2.63
N LYS A 304 6.72 25.12 -3.85
CA LYS A 304 6.83 25.92 -5.08
C LYS A 304 5.47 26.42 -5.57
N ALA A 305 4.41 25.63 -5.41
CA ALA A 305 3.05 26.00 -5.78
C ALA A 305 2.48 27.08 -4.85
N ALA A 306 2.71 26.99 -3.55
CA ALA A 306 2.26 27.97 -2.55
C ALA A 306 2.92 29.36 -2.74
N LYS A 307 4.14 29.43 -3.29
CA LYS A 307 4.83 30.69 -3.59
C LYS A 307 4.40 31.36 -4.90
N LYS A 308 3.56 30.71 -5.72
CA LYS A 308 3.04 31.26 -6.98
C LYS A 308 1.59 31.76 -6.89
N LYS A 309 0.93 31.60 -5.74
CA LYS A 309 -0.38 32.19 -5.41
C LYS A 309 -0.18 33.42 -4.50
#